data_f7ec4fa3fdf020222baf2f9ec9eb3942
#
_entry.id   f7ec4fa3fdf020222baf2f9ec9eb3942
#
_cell.length_a   1.000
_cell.length_b   1.000
_cell.length_c   1.000
_cell.angle_alpha   90.00
_cell.angle_beta   90.00
_cell.angle_gamma   90.00
#
_symmetry.space_group_name_H-M   'P 1'
#
loop_
_entity.id
_entity.type
_entity.pdbx_description
1 polymer ?
#
loop_
_entity_poly.entity_id
_entity_poly.type
_entity_poly.pdbx_seq_one_letter_code
_entity_poly.pdbx_strand_id
1 'polypeptide(L)'
;MKKNMYSVLLHFFLFVCLVIPLHTTANAANTTDDCLQILASDFAGNSAKEFIGTQHLNITDSQYQTIRTFTLDLTEKYSSTKDKITAIYQWARDTSLKASVGEAAPADLEENDPYKVFKEKTGVCQGKANLCKTMLAAIDVPCIIAHGYWETEGHAWDFVLCDGKWGIVDASMWQISLDDPSDISSHYKTDSLEAVLYEKDGFEFTYYLGGIGAVGYTGNAERLEIPKSCNDYPVISIAAESQIYYEHSFQNTAAKELVLPATVKYGIYLSDYEIRSFYSKSLASISVDENNPVFASYDGILYSKDYSRIYSVPAGISEVTLKPMEILEKNTLTNLSNLRILKIGEGTKELEEDAIENCEHLEKVYIPDSVTTIAYEESNGNVYEAFNGCPNNFVVYASAGSAG
;
A
#
# COMPACT_ATOMS: atom_id res chain seq x y z
N MET A 1 -39.59 -0.37 -5.41
CA MET A 1 -38.45 -0.03 -4.58
C MET A 1 -37.43 -1.17 -4.66
N LYS A 2 -36.69 -1.24 -5.74
CA LYS A 2 -35.53 -2.15 -5.98
C LYS A 2 -34.74 -1.52 -7.11
N LYS A 3 -33.91 -0.53 -6.81
CA LYS A 3 -32.86 0.04 -7.65
C LYS A 3 -32.02 0.84 -6.68
N ASN A 4 -30.85 0.35 -6.33
CA ASN A 4 -29.68 1.06 -5.79
C ASN A 4 -28.77 0.14 -4.95
N MET A 5 -28.61 -1.13 -5.36
CA MET A 5 -27.69 -2.03 -4.65
C MET A 5 -26.57 -2.57 -5.56
N TYR A 6 -26.49 -2.08 -6.79
CA TYR A 6 -25.43 -2.53 -7.75
C TYR A 6 -24.33 -1.51 -8.00
N SER A 7 -24.41 -0.32 -7.36
CA SER A 7 -23.39 0.73 -7.57
C SER A 7 -22.20 0.64 -6.62
N VAL A 8 -22.28 -0.11 -5.52
CA VAL A 8 -21.21 -0.17 -4.51
C VAL A 8 -20.21 -1.31 -4.80
N LEU A 9 -20.61 -2.35 -5.52
CA LEU A 9 -19.75 -3.50 -5.83
C LEU A 9 -18.82 -3.31 -7.04
N LEU A 10 -19.03 -2.27 -7.85
CA LEU A 10 -18.18 -2.01 -9.02
C LEU A 10 -16.97 -1.13 -8.71
N HIS A 11 -16.87 -0.55 -7.51
CA HIS A 11 -15.74 0.31 -7.10
C HIS A 11 -14.61 -0.44 -6.40
N PHE A 12 -14.79 -1.71 -6.05
CA PHE A 12 -13.77 -2.49 -5.34
C PHE A 12 -12.78 -3.22 -6.27
N PHE A 13 -13.05 -3.31 -7.57
CA PHE A 13 -12.19 -3.99 -8.54
C PHE A 13 -11.45 -3.07 -9.50
N LEU A 14 -11.63 -1.75 -9.41
CA LEU A 14 -11.07 -0.79 -10.37
C LEU A 14 -9.91 0.04 -9.82
N PHE A 15 -9.36 -0.32 -8.65
CA PHE A 15 -8.31 0.48 -7.98
C PHE A 15 -6.89 -0.11 -8.08
N VAL A 16 -6.66 -1.10 -8.93
CA VAL A 16 -5.29 -1.58 -9.19
C VAL A 16 -5.00 -1.36 -10.66
N CYS A 17 -4.31 -0.33 -10.99
CA CYS A 17 -3.64 -0.01 -12.26
C CYS A 17 -4.09 1.31 -12.86
N LEU A 18 -3.77 2.43 -12.22
CA LEU A 18 -3.37 3.60 -12.99
C LEU A 18 -1.90 3.41 -13.35
N VAL A 19 -1.66 2.65 -14.41
CA VAL A 19 -0.38 2.67 -15.11
C VAL A 19 -0.30 4.04 -15.79
N ILE A 20 0.28 5.00 -15.09
CA ILE A 20 0.77 6.21 -15.75
C ILE A 20 1.93 5.76 -16.64
N PRO A 21 1.91 5.99 -17.95
CA PRO A 21 3.02 5.62 -18.81
C PRO A 21 4.26 6.42 -18.38
N LEU A 22 5.17 5.75 -17.69
CA LEU A 22 6.50 6.27 -17.36
C LEU A 22 7.31 6.39 -18.65
N HIS A 23 7.49 7.60 -19.12
CA HIS A 23 8.55 7.88 -20.07
C HIS A 23 9.87 8.12 -19.34
N THR A 24 10.79 7.19 -19.60
CA THR A 24 12.25 7.32 -19.68
C THR A 24 13.11 7.21 -18.41
N THR A 25 14.01 6.22 -18.48
CA THR A 25 15.41 6.18 -18.01
C THR A 25 15.65 6.08 -16.50
N ALA A 26 15.38 4.92 -15.98
CA ALA A 26 16.17 4.19 -15.00
C ALA A 26 15.59 2.78 -15.00
N ASN A 27 16.40 1.75 -14.82
CA ASN A 27 16.00 0.36 -14.82
C ASN A 27 14.97 0.07 -13.71
N ALA A 28 13.73 0.52 -13.89
CA ALA A 28 12.61 0.05 -13.11
C ALA A 28 12.14 -1.25 -13.77
N ALA A 29 11.86 -2.26 -12.99
CA ALA A 29 11.22 -3.47 -13.46
C ALA A 29 9.88 -3.07 -14.13
N ASN A 30 9.85 -3.05 -15.45
CA ASN A 30 8.69 -2.58 -16.22
C ASN A 30 7.79 -3.73 -16.65
N THR A 31 8.21 -4.97 -16.39
CA THR A 31 7.48 -6.18 -16.76
C THR A 31 7.41 -7.14 -15.57
N THR A 32 6.46 -8.06 -15.63
CA THR A 32 6.35 -9.17 -14.68
C THR A 32 7.65 -9.96 -14.62
N ASP A 33 8.27 -10.22 -15.78
CA ASP A 33 9.51 -10.99 -15.87
C ASP A 33 10.68 -10.29 -15.17
N ASP A 34 10.80 -8.98 -15.34
CA ASP A 34 11.84 -8.19 -14.67
C ASP A 34 11.68 -8.26 -13.14
N CYS A 35 10.44 -8.10 -12.65
CA CYS A 35 10.14 -8.20 -11.22
C CYS A 35 10.44 -9.60 -10.68
N LEU A 36 10.05 -10.65 -11.39
CA LEU A 36 10.32 -12.03 -11.00
C LEU A 36 11.83 -12.36 -11.02
N GLN A 37 12.62 -11.79 -11.92
CA GLN A 37 14.06 -11.95 -11.93
C GLN A 37 14.75 -11.30 -10.72
N ILE A 38 14.28 -10.10 -10.33
CA ILE A 38 14.75 -9.42 -9.12
C ILE A 38 14.50 -10.29 -7.91
N LEU A 39 13.25 -10.74 -7.74
CA LEU A 39 12.85 -11.59 -6.62
C LEU A 39 13.61 -12.93 -6.60
N ALA A 40 13.87 -13.53 -7.75
CA ALA A 40 14.68 -14.76 -7.81
C ALA A 40 16.09 -14.56 -7.27
N SER A 41 16.73 -13.41 -7.55
CA SER A 41 18.06 -13.11 -7.03
C SER A 41 18.05 -12.86 -5.53
N ASP A 42 17.02 -12.21 -5.01
CA ASP A 42 16.86 -11.97 -3.58
C ASP A 42 16.59 -13.27 -2.81
N PHE A 43 15.76 -14.15 -3.34
CA PHE A 43 15.50 -15.45 -2.74
C PHE A 43 16.70 -16.40 -2.75
N ALA A 44 17.65 -16.22 -3.67
CA ALA A 44 18.83 -17.08 -3.75
C ALA A 44 19.74 -17.01 -2.50
N GLY A 45 19.67 -15.91 -1.76
CA GLY A 45 20.47 -15.68 -0.54
C GLY A 45 19.70 -15.80 0.78
N ASN A 46 18.38 -15.94 0.74
CA ASN A 46 17.51 -15.84 1.91
C ASN A 46 16.51 -17.00 1.96
N SER A 47 16.01 -17.32 3.15
CA SER A 47 14.97 -18.33 3.30
C SER A 47 13.64 -17.81 2.74
N ALA A 48 12.93 -18.64 2.00
CA ALA A 48 11.58 -18.31 1.52
C ALA A 48 10.62 -17.94 2.66
N LYS A 49 10.85 -18.40 3.88
CA LYS A 49 10.05 -18.09 5.07
C LYS A 49 10.16 -16.62 5.48
N GLU A 50 11.26 -15.95 5.18
CA GLU A 50 11.44 -14.53 5.48
C GLU A 50 10.54 -13.66 4.62
N PHE A 51 10.22 -14.13 3.41
CA PHE A 51 9.36 -13.44 2.44
C PHE A 51 7.89 -13.87 2.50
N ILE A 52 7.61 -15.04 3.08
CA ILE A 52 6.27 -15.67 3.04
C ILE A 52 5.72 -15.80 4.47
N GLY A 53 5.96 -14.85 5.33
CA GLY A 53 5.48 -14.87 6.71
C GLY A 53 3.96 -15.12 6.80
N THR A 54 3.54 -15.89 7.81
CA THR A 54 2.13 -16.21 8.07
C THR A 54 1.23 -14.98 8.29
N GLN A 55 1.83 -13.85 8.64
CA GLN A 55 1.14 -12.59 8.89
C GLN A 55 0.37 -12.05 7.68
N HIS A 56 0.86 -12.34 6.46
CA HIS A 56 0.21 -11.87 5.23
C HIS A 56 -1.01 -12.68 4.82
N LEU A 57 -1.24 -13.83 5.45
CA LEU A 57 -2.31 -14.75 5.09
C LEU A 57 -3.47 -14.74 6.09
N ASN A 58 -3.49 -13.81 7.04
CA ASN A 58 -4.52 -13.70 8.09
C ASN A 58 -4.78 -15.00 8.86
N ILE A 59 -3.76 -15.86 9.01
CA ILE A 59 -3.85 -17.09 9.79
C ILE A 59 -3.00 -17.00 11.05
N THR A 60 -3.47 -17.67 12.13
CA THR A 60 -2.69 -17.76 13.36
C THR A 60 -1.54 -18.76 13.23
N ASP A 61 -0.52 -18.64 14.08
CA ASP A 61 0.59 -19.59 14.12
C ASP A 61 0.11 -21.03 14.29
N SER A 62 -0.92 -21.28 15.09
CA SER A 62 -1.49 -22.62 15.29
C SER A 62 -2.13 -23.18 14.02
N GLN A 63 -2.81 -22.33 13.25
CA GLN A 63 -3.39 -22.69 11.96
C GLN A 63 -2.29 -23.01 10.94
N TYR A 64 -1.26 -22.16 10.87
CA TYR A 64 -0.09 -22.43 10.04
C TYR A 64 0.59 -23.75 10.41
N GLN A 65 0.86 -24.01 11.70
CA GLN A 65 1.48 -25.27 12.12
C GLN A 65 0.64 -26.48 11.75
N THR A 66 -0.69 -26.36 11.71
CA THR A 66 -1.58 -27.42 11.25
C THR A 66 -1.37 -27.72 9.78
N ILE A 67 -1.39 -26.68 8.93
CA ILE A 67 -1.13 -26.82 7.48
C ILE A 67 0.28 -27.35 7.24
N ARG A 68 1.27 -26.80 7.96
CA ARG A 68 2.68 -27.17 7.85
C ARG A 68 2.89 -28.65 8.15
N THR A 69 2.37 -29.15 9.26
CA THR A 69 2.50 -30.55 9.64
C THR A 69 1.93 -31.47 8.58
N PHE A 70 0.74 -31.16 8.10
CA PHE A 70 0.11 -31.90 7.00
C PHE A 70 0.95 -31.87 5.72
N THR A 71 1.50 -30.70 5.36
CA THR A 71 2.27 -30.55 4.13
C THR A 71 3.57 -31.34 4.17
N LEU A 72 4.25 -31.33 5.33
CA LEU A 72 5.50 -32.10 5.52
C LEU A 72 5.23 -33.60 5.39
N ASP A 73 4.15 -34.11 5.99
CA ASP A 73 3.74 -35.51 5.85
C ASP A 73 3.39 -35.86 4.39
N LEU A 74 2.60 -35.02 3.71
CA LEU A 74 2.22 -35.19 2.31
C LEU A 74 3.48 -35.30 1.41
N THR A 75 4.52 -34.53 1.70
CA THR A 75 5.71 -34.38 0.85
C THR A 75 6.91 -35.22 1.28
N GLU A 76 6.86 -35.90 2.44
CA GLU A 76 7.97 -36.65 3.02
C GLU A 76 8.58 -37.71 2.05
N LYS A 77 7.73 -38.38 1.31
CA LYS A 77 8.16 -39.46 0.36
C LYS A 77 8.86 -38.97 -0.90
N TYR A 78 8.87 -37.67 -1.17
CA TYR A 78 9.45 -37.09 -2.37
C TYR A 78 10.82 -36.46 -2.06
N SER A 79 11.79 -36.68 -2.94
CA SER A 79 13.16 -36.17 -2.77
C SER A 79 13.40 -34.87 -3.54
N SER A 80 12.75 -34.67 -4.69
CA SER A 80 12.92 -33.45 -5.49
C SER A 80 11.94 -32.36 -5.09
N THR A 81 12.37 -31.11 -5.19
CA THR A 81 11.51 -29.94 -4.97
C THR A 81 10.33 -29.95 -5.93
N LYS A 82 10.57 -30.26 -7.18
CA LYS A 82 9.55 -30.37 -8.22
C LYS A 82 8.45 -31.37 -7.87
N ASP A 83 8.82 -32.56 -7.38
CA ASP A 83 7.83 -33.58 -7.01
C ASP A 83 7.01 -33.14 -5.79
N LYS A 84 7.64 -32.47 -4.83
CA LYS A 84 6.96 -31.90 -3.65
C LYS A 84 5.94 -30.84 -4.07
N ILE A 85 6.33 -29.89 -4.93
CA ILE A 85 5.43 -28.86 -5.48
C ILE A 85 4.24 -29.54 -6.21
N THR A 86 4.56 -30.53 -7.04
CA THR A 86 3.54 -31.27 -7.80
C THR A 86 2.54 -31.98 -6.87
N ALA A 87 3.02 -32.57 -5.76
CA ALA A 87 2.15 -33.22 -4.78
C ALA A 87 1.24 -32.23 -4.06
N ILE A 88 1.76 -31.04 -3.68
CA ILE A 88 0.96 -29.96 -3.09
C ILE A 88 -0.12 -29.51 -4.08
N TYR A 89 0.27 -29.21 -5.31
CA TYR A 89 -0.66 -28.82 -6.37
C TYR A 89 -1.77 -29.86 -6.58
N GLN A 90 -1.41 -31.13 -6.74
CA GLN A 90 -2.38 -32.20 -6.95
C GLN A 90 -3.36 -32.32 -5.79
N TRP A 91 -2.85 -32.24 -4.56
CA TRP A 91 -3.70 -32.30 -3.39
C TRP A 91 -4.64 -31.08 -3.32
N ALA A 92 -4.16 -29.86 -3.53
CA ALA A 92 -4.96 -28.65 -3.52
C ALA A 92 -6.03 -28.68 -4.63
N ARG A 93 -5.66 -29.11 -5.84
CA ARG A 93 -6.56 -29.32 -6.97
C ARG A 93 -7.67 -30.30 -6.64
N ASP A 94 -7.30 -31.50 -6.18
CA ASP A 94 -8.25 -32.62 -6.04
C ASP A 94 -9.17 -32.47 -4.82
N THR A 95 -8.76 -31.72 -3.83
CA THR A 95 -9.53 -31.52 -2.61
C THR A 95 -10.39 -30.27 -2.60
N SER A 96 -10.07 -29.25 -3.42
CA SER A 96 -10.77 -27.97 -3.43
C SER A 96 -11.83 -27.86 -4.56
N LEU A 97 -12.44 -28.97 -4.96
CA LEU A 97 -13.30 -29.11 -6.15
C LEU A 97 -14.68 -28.45 -6.09
N LYS A 98 -15.06 -27.74 -5.02
CA LYS A 98 -16.43 -27.26 -4.82
C LYS A 98 -16.61 -25.76 -4.78
N ALA A 99 -15.87 -24.99 -5.55
CA ALA A 99 -16.34 -23.65 -5.88
C ALA A 99 -16.85 -23.71 -7.31
N SER A 100 -18.15 -23.56 -7.52
CA SER A 100 -18.74 -23.50 -8.84
C SER A 100 -18.22 -22.26 -9.58
N VAL A 101 -17.62 -22.50 -10.72
CA VAL A 101 -17.39 -21.47 -11.74
C VAL A 101 -18.75 -20.83 -12.04
N GLY A 102 -18.94 -19.55 -11.74
CA GLY A 102 -20.14 -18.79 -12.12
C GLY A 102 -21.03 -18.26 -11.00
N GLU A 103 -20.82 -18.60 -9.74
CA GLU A 103 -21.43 -17.88 -8.64
C GLU A 103 -20.50 -16.72 -8.24
N ALA A 104 -21.02 -15.49 -8.25
CA ALA A 104 -20.28 -14.33 -7.76
C ALA A 104 -19.81 -14.66 -6.34
N ALA A 105 -18.50 -14.69 -6.14
CA ALA A 105 -17.93 -14.91 -4.82
C ALA A 105 -18.59 -13.93 -3.85
N PRO A 106 -19.08 -14.40 -2.70
CA PRO A 106 -19.48 -13.48 -1.65
C PRO A 106 -18.26 -12.61 -1.35
N ALA A 107 -18.50 -11.33 -1.08
CA ALA A 107 -17.44 -10.38 -0.70
C ALA A 107 -16.87 -10.69 0.71
N ASP A 108 -16.89 -11.96 1.11
CA ASP A 108 -16.48 -12.42 2.43
C ASP A 108 -14.98 -12.74 2.39
N LEU A 109 -14.21 -11.95 3.11
CA LEU A 109 -12.76 -12.15 3.30
C LEU A 109 -12.42 -13.58 3.80
N GLU A 110 -13.37 -14.26 4.42
CA GLU A 110 -13.20 -15.61 4.94
C GLU A 110 -12.97 -16.67 3.85
N GLU A 111 -13.46 -16.47 2.61
CA GLU A 111 -13.24 -17.45 1.52
C GLU A 111 -11.83 -17.42 0.96
N ASN A 112 -11.07 -16.37 1.27
CA ASN A 112 -9.67 -16.25 0.92
C ASN A 112 -8.73 -16.76 2.02
N ASP A 113 -9.26 -17.12 3.20
CA ASP A 113 -8.49 -17.67 4.31
C ASP A 113 -7.96 -19.07 3.94
N PRO A 114 -6.63 -19.27 3.85
CA PRO A 114 -6.04 -20.55 3.49
C PRO A 114 -6.36 -21.67 4.48
N TYR A 115 -6.54 -21.36 5.76
CA TYR A 115 -6.91 -22.38 6.76
C TYR A 115 -8.35 -22.84 6.59
N LYS A 116 -9.28 -21.93 6.28
CA LYS A 116 -10.66 -22.29 5.95
C LYS A 116 -10.72 -23.16 4.70
N VAL A 117 -10.03 -22.76 3.60
CA VAL A 117 -9.91 -23.58 2.40
C VAL A 117 -9.32 -24.97 2.71
N PHE A 118 -8.28 -25.03 3.54
CA PHE A 118 -7.66 -26.27 3.98
C PHE A 118 -8.66 -27.19 4.71
N LYS A 119 -9.47 -26.65 5.61
CA LYS A 119 -10.41 -27.40 6.46
C LYS A 119 -11.68 -27.81 5.70
N GLU A 120 -12.28 -26.89 4.98
CA GLU A 120 -13.58 -27.06 4.35
C GLU A 120 -13.48 -27.65 2.93
N LYS A 121 -12.28 -27.62 2.35
CA LYS A 121 -12.02 -28.12 0.97
C LYS A 121 -12.80 -27.35 -0.10
N THR A 122 -13.06 -26.08 0.19
CA THR A 122 -13.73 -25.16 -0.75
C THR A 122 -12.96 -23.84 -0.79
N GLY A 123 -12.97 -23.15 -1.91
CA GLY A 123 -12.35 -21.84 -2.06
C GLY A 123 -12.37 -21.35 -3.49
N VAL A 124 -12.41 -20.03 -3.64
CA VAL A 124 -12.22 -19.35 -4.93
C VAL A 124 -10.74 -19.38 -5.34
N CYS A 125 -10.42 -18.85 -6.53
CA CYS A 125 -9.05 -18.84 -7.06
C CYS A 125 -8.05 -18.24 -6.06
N GLN A 126 -8.38 -17.09 -5.46
CA GLN A 126 -7.54 -16.43 -4.45
C GLN A 126 -7.29 -17.30 -3.22
N GLY A 127 -8.33 -17.92 -2.67
CA GLY A 127 -8.19 -18.78 -1.49
C GLY A 127 -7.35 -20.04 -1.76
N LYS A 128 -7.44 -20.59 -2.98
CA LYS A 128 -6.61 -21.72 -3.39
C LYS A 128 -5.15 -21.32 -3.60
N ALA A 129 -4.90 -20.15 -4.20
CA ALA A 129 -3.55 -19.60 -4.32
C ALA A 129 -2.94 -19.35 -2.93
N ASN A 130 -3.68 -18.72 -2.01
CA ASN A 130 -3.25 -18.52 -0.62
C ASN A 130 -2.91 -19.85 0.07
N LEU A 131 -3.70 -20.90 -0.15
CA LEU A 131 -3.43 -22.22 0.41
C LEU A 131 -2.17 -22.85 -0.19
N CYS A 132 -2.02 -22.84 -1.53
CA CYS A 132 -0.80 -23.35 -2.19
C CYS A 132 0.44 -22.61 -1.66
N LYS A 133 0.41 -21.29 -1.60
CA LYS A 133 1.49 -20.47 -1.03
C LYS A 133 1.82 -20.88 0.40
N THR A 134 0.83 -21.05 1.27
CA THR A 134 1.02 -21.47 2.66
C THR A 134 1.69 -22.85 2.75
N MET A 135 1.27 -23.78 1.91
CA MET A 135 1.86 -25.13 1.85
C MET A 135 3.28 -25.11 1.29
N LEU A 136 3.54 -24.30 0.27
CA LEU A 136 4.87 -24.12 -0.31
C LEU A 136 5.87 -23.52 0.69
N ALA A 137 5.41 -22.55 1.51
CA ALA A 137 6.19 -21.98 2.59
C ALA A 137 6.63 -23.05 3.63
N ALA A 138 5.80 -24.07 3.86
CA ALA A 138 6.12 -25.15 4.78
C ALA A 138 7.32 -26.00 4.34
N ILE A 139 7.62 -26.04 3.03
CA ILE A 139 8.77 -26.74 2.44
C ILE A 139 9.85 -25.78 1.92
N ASP A 140 9.78 -24.51 2.32
CA ASP A 140 10.74 -23.45 2.01
C ASP A 140 10.87 -23.18 0.49
N VAL A 141 9.77 -23.22 -0.24
CA VAL A 141 9.69 -22.92 -1.67
C VAL A 141 9.08 -21.54 -1.88
N PRO A 142 9.80 -20.60 -2.52
CA PRO A 142 9.27 -19.27 -2.80
C PRO A 142 8.06 -19.30 -3.72
N CYS A 143 7.03 -18.56 -3.35
CA CYS A 143 5.78 -18.47 -4.08
C CYS A 143 5.25 -17.04 -4.03
N ILE A 144 4.82 -16.52 -5.17
CA ILE A 144 4.22 -15.19 -5.32
C ILE A 144 2.89 -15.31 -6.01
N ILE A 145 1.83 -14.77 -5.40
CA ILE A 145 0.51 -14.76 -6.01
C ILE A 145 0.44 -13.67 -7.08
N ALA A 146 -0.05 -14.02 -8.23
CA ALA A 146 -0.34 -13.11 -9.32
C ALA A 146 -1.84 -12.90 -9.46
N HIS A 147 -2.21 -11.69 -9.86
CA HIS A 147 -3.57 -11.30 -10.17
C HIS A 147 -3.65 -10.79 -11.60
N GLY A 148 -4.76 -11.05 -12.25
CA GLY A 148 -5.00 -10.64 -13.63
C GLY A 148 -6.15 -11.39 -14.24
N TYR A 149 -5.94 -11.95 -15.44
CA TYR A 149 -6.98 -12.65 -16.17
C TYR A 149 -6.48 -14.02 -16.65
N TRP A 150 -7.34 -15.03 -16.51
CA TRP A 150 -7.30 -16.25 -17.27
C TRP A 150 -8.23 -16.05 -18.46
N GLU A 151 -7.66 -15.97 -19.67
CA GLU A 151 -8.39 -15.55 -20.86
C GLU A 151 -9.11 -14.21 -20.68
N THR A 152 -10.38 -14.21 -20.29
CA THR A 152 -11.21 -12.99 -20.08
C THR A 152 -11.75 -12.86 -18.66
N GLU A 153 -11.51 -13.85 -17.79
CA GLU A 153 -12.05 -13.85 -16.43
C GLU A 153 -10.99 -13.43 -15.41
N GLY A 154 -11.38 -12.57 -14.46
CA GLY A 154 -10.51 -12.15 -13.37
C GLY A 154 -10.05 -13.37 -12.56
N HIS A 155 -8.74 -13.49 -12.31
CA HIS A 155 -8.14 -14.70 -11.77
C HIS A 155 -6.92 -14.42 -10.88
N ALA A 156 -6.63 -15.39 -9.99
CA ALA A 156 -5.41 -15.40 -9.16
C ALA A 156 -4.73 -16.78 -9.27
N TRP A 157 -3.40 -16.76 -9.38
CA TRP A 157 -2.57 -17.97 -9.50
C TRP A 157 -1.20 -17.75 -8.82
N ASP A 158 -0.38 -18.78 -8.79
CA ASP A 158 0.92 -18.79 -8.16
C ASP A 158 2.06 -18.81 -9.18
N PHE A 159 3.03 -17.90 -9.02
CA PHE A 159 4.39 -18.10 -9.51
C PHE A 159 5.23 -18.78 -8.43
N VAL A 160 5.89 -19.87 -8.79
CA VAL A 160 6.64 -20.72 -7.86
C VAL A 160 8.08 -20.85 -8.33
N LEU A 161 9.05 -20.55 -7.47
CA LEU A 161 10.47 -20.66 -7.78
C LEU A 161 10.95 -22.09 -7.53
N CYS A 162 11.19 -22.85 -8.61
CA CYS A 162 11.67 -24.22 -8.59
C CYS A 162 13.02 -24.31 -9.30
N ASP A 163 14.05 -24.78 -8.60
CA ASP A 163 15.41 -24.95 -9.14
C ASP A 163 15.95 -23.70 -9.86
N GLY A 164 15.66 -22.51 -9.30
CA GLY A 164 16.11 -21.22 -9.83
C GLY A 164 15.32 -20.68 -11.02
N LYS A 165 14.17 -21.28 -11.34
CA LYS A 165 13.26 -20.82 -12.40
C LYS A 165 11.85 -20.63 -11.86
N TRP A 166 11.20 -19.57 -12.31
CA TRP A 166 9.78 -19.36 -12.03
C TRP A 166 8.93 -20.26 -12.93
N GLY A 167 7.99 -20.95 -12.30
CA GLY A 167 6.94 -21.72 -12.95
C GLY A 167 5.59 -21.24 -12.54
N ILE A 168 4.53 -21.73 -13.18
CA ILE A 168 3.14 -21.43 -12.86
C ILE A 168 2.51 -22.64 -12.17
N VAL A 169 1.78 -22.38 -11.09
CA VAL A 169 0.94 -23.35 -10.37
C VAL A 169 -0.44 -22.74 -10.19
N ASP A 170 -1.46 -23.40 -10.69
CA ASP A 170 -2.85 -22.97 -10.58
C ASP A 170 -3.79 -24.15 -10.28
N ALA A 171 -4.12 -24.29 -9.01
CA ALA A 171 -5.02 -25.35 -8.55
C ALA A 171 -6.47 -25.13 -8.99
N SER A 172 -6.85 -23.92 -9.41
CA SER A 172 -8.22 -23.60 -9.86
C SER A 172 -8.45 -24.00 -11.31
N MET A 173 -7.50 -23.68 -12.20
CA MET A 173 -7.59 -23.99 -13.63
C MET A 173 -6.87 -25.28 -13.99
N TRP A 174 -6.40 -26.03 -12.97
CA TRP A 174 -5.74 -27.32 -13.16
C TRP A 174 -4.46 -27.22 -14.02
N GLN A 175 -3.72 -26.14 -13.86
CA GLN A 175 -2.51 -25.86 -14.61
C GLN A 175 -1.28 -25.94 -13.71
N ILE A 176 -0.23 -26.58 -14.18
CA ILE A 176 1.10 -26.58 -13.58
C ILE A 176 2.16 -26.67 -14.67
N SER A 177 3.10 -25.76 -14.67
CA SER A 177 4.29 -25.80 -15.52
C SER A 177 5.49 -25.23 -14.76
N LEU A 178 6.40 -26.10 -14.36
CA LEU A 178 7.56 -25.76 -13.55
C LEU A 178 8.87 -25.69 -14.37
N ASP A 179 8.90 -26.29 -15.56
CA ASP A 179 10.10 -26.31 -16.40
C ASP A 179 10.09 -25.20 -17.45
N ASP A 180 8.96 -25.01 -18.08
CA ASP A 180 8.73 -24.02 -19.13
C ASP A 180 7.30 -23.48 -19.06
N PRO A 181 7.08 -22.37 -18.36
CA PRO A 181 5.76 -21.78 -18.23
C PRO A 181 5.21 -21.25 -19.57
N SER A 182 6.02 -21.14 -20.63
CA SER A 182 5.58 -20.63 -21.92
C SER A 182 4.43 -21.45 -22.54
N ASP A 183 4.36 -22.74 -22.21
CA ASP A 183 3.30 -23.62 -22.69
C ASP A 183 1.90 -23.19 -22.27
N ILE A 184 1.77 -22.63 -21.09
CA ILE A 184 0.48 -22.21 -20.49
C ILE A 184 0.38 -20.71 -20.26
N SER A 185 1.48 -19.97 -20.30
CA SER A 185 1.52 -18.53 -20.00
C SER A 185 0.66 -17.70 -20.95
N SER A 186 0.41 -18.18 -22.17
CA SER A 186 -0.45 -17.48 -23.14
C SER A 186 -1.91 -17.33 -22.68
N HIS A 187 -2.35 -18.14 -21.72
CA HIS A 187 -3.69 -18.06 -21.14
C HIS A 187 -3.75 -17.06 -19.97
N TYR A 188 -2.60 -16.64 -19.43
CA TYR A 188 -2.51 -15.75 -18.28
C TYR A 188 -2.07 -14.35 -18.70
N LYS A 189 -2.87 -13.37 -18.34
CA LYS A 189 -2.48 -11.97 -18.44
C LYS A 189 -2.29 -11.43 -17.01
N THR A 190 -1.05 -11.26 -16.59
CA THR A 190 -0.72 -10.72 -15.28
C THR A 190 -0.91 -9.21 -15.28
N ASP A 191 -1.76 -8.71 -14.37
CA ASP A 191 -1.93 -7.28 -14.14
C ASP A 191 -1.10 -6.81 -12.94
N SER A 192 -0.99 -7.65 -11.89
CA SER A 192 -0.19 -7.34 -10.71
C SER A 192 0.35 -8.60 -10.04
N LEU A 193 1.40 -8.43 -9.26
CA LEU A 193 1.90 -9.41 -8.30
C LEU A 193 1.53 -8.95 -6.90
N GLU A 194 1.31 -9.91 -5.99
CA GLU A 194 1.20 -9.56 -4.58
C GLU A 194 2.49 -8.87 -4.13
N ALA A 195 2.36 -7.98 -3.14
CA ALA A 195 3.52 -7.37 -2.55
C ALA A 195 4.27 -8.38 -1.68
N VAL A 196 5.57 -8.46 -1.87
CA VAL A 196 6.47 -9.27 -1.07
C VAL A 196 7.18 -8.36 -0.08
N LEU A 197 6.98 -8.60 1.21
CA LEU A 197 7.67 -7.85 2.25
C LEU A 197 9.09 -8.38 2.46
N TYR A 198 10.01 -7.47 2.65
CA TYR A 198 11.40 -7.73 2.93
C TYR A 198 11.92 -6.74 3.99
N GLU A 199 12.53 -7.24 5.05
CA GLU A 199 13.11 -6.40 6.10
C GLU A 199 14.62 -6.24 5.89
N LYS A 200 15.09 -4.99 5.90
CA LYS A 200 16.51 -4.65 5.84
C LYS A 200 16.79 -3.34 6.58
N ASP A 201 17.78 -3.38 7.47
CA ASP A 201 18.25 -2.22 8.24
C ASP A 201 17.11 -1.52 9.03
N GLY A 202 16.12 -2.31 9.48
CA GLY A 202 14.93 -1.85 10.18
C GLY A 202 13.85 -1.26 9.29
N PHE A 203 14.06 -1.20 7.99
CA PHE A 203 13.01 -0.84 7.03
C PHE A 203 12.31 -2.10 6.52
N GLU A 204 11.01 -1.97 6.30
CA GLU A 204 10.20 -2.93 5.57
C GLU A 204 10.00 -2.42 4.15
N PHE A 205 10.39 -3.23 3.19
CA PHE A 205 10.26 -2.94 1.77
C PHE A 205 9.23 -3.85 1.13
N THR A 206 8.60 -3.39 0.08
CA THR A 206 7.77 -4.22 -0.78
C THR A 206 8.34 -4.26 -2.18
N TYR A 207 8.35 -5.47 -2.75
CA TYR A 207 8.61 -5.70 -4.16
C TYR A 207 7.27 -5.92 -4.84
N TYR A 208 6.96 -5.12 -5.81
CA TYR A 208 5.73 -5.22 -6.59
C TYR A 208 5.99 -4.85 -8.05
N LEU A 209 5.05 -5.17 -8.90
CA LEU A 209 5.17 -4.82 -10.31
C LEU A 209 5.38 -3.30 -10.44
N GLY A 210 6.52 -2.90 -11.02
CA GLY A 210 6.90 -1.50 -11.23
C GLY A 210 7.94 -0.92 -10.28
N GLY A 211 8.37 -1.64 -9.20
CA GLY A 211 9.47 -1.15 -8.37
C GLY A 211 9.53 -1.63 -6.93
N ILE A 212 10.32 -0.91 -6.14
CA ILE A 212 10.52 -1.15 -4.72
C ILE A 212 9.96 0.03 -3.93
N GLY A 213 9.18 -0.25 -2.91
CA GLY A 213 8.66 0.73 -1.97
C GLY A 213 9.11 0.47 -0.54
N ALA A 214 9.38 1.53 0.23
CA ALA A 214 9.52 1.44 1.67
C ALA A 214 8.13 1.56 2.30
N VAL A 215 7.69 0.54 3.04
CA VAL A 215 6.31 0.47 3.58
C VAL A 215 6.25 0.63 5.09
N GLY A 216 7.36 0.43 5.80
CA GLY A 216 7.41 0.55 7.25
C GLY A 216 8.83 0.70 7.78
N TYR A 217 8.91 0.95 9.10
CA TYR A 217 10.16 1.02 9.83
C TYR A 217 9.97 0.53 11.27
N THR A 218 10.75 -0.48 11.64
CA THR A 218 10.71 -1.12 12.97
C THR A 218 11.77 -0.57 13.94
N GLY A 219 12.67 0.31 13.45
CA GLY A 219 13.73 0.92 14.24
C GLY A 219 13.25 2.09 15.11
N ASN A 220 14.20 2.76 15.75
CA ASN A 220 13.94 3.85 16.69
C ASN A 220 14.67 5.16 16.35
N ALA A 221 15.03 5.37 15.09
CA ALA A 221 15.71 6.58 14.66
C ALA A 221 14.80 7.82 14.81
N GLU A 222 15.32 8.91 15.42
CA GLU A 222 14.61 10.19 15.46
C GLU A 222 14.63 10.94 14.12
N ARG A 223 15.67 10.70 13.30
CA ARG A 223 15.76 11.15 11.91
C ARG A 223 15.75 9.92 11.01
N LEU A 224 14.68 9.77 10.25
CA LEU A 224 14.45 8.63 9.39
C LEU A 224 14.74 8.99 7.94
N GLU A 225 15.85 8.52 7.43
CA GLU A 225 16.24 8.70 6.03
C GLU A 225 15.80 7.49 5.22
N ILE A 226 14.83 7.69 4.30
CA ILE A 226 14.43 6.62 3.37
C ILE A 226 15.63 6.28 2.48
N PRO A 227 16.04 5.02 2.39
CA PRO A 227 17.16 4.62 1.57
C PRO A 227 16.94 4.96 0.09
N LYS A 228 18.01 5.36 -0.61
CA LYS A 228 17.94 5.60 -2.06
C LYS A 228 17.74 4.32 -2.86
N SER A 229 18.17 3.18 -2.29
CA SER A 229 18.09 1.87 -2.93
C SER A 229 17.97 0.78 -1.89
N CYS A 230 17.40 -0.35 -2.29
CA CYS A 230 17.43 -1.62 -1.58
C CYS A 230 17.88 -2.69 -2.57
N ASN A 231 18.86 -3.52 -2.20
CA ASN A 231 19.47 -4.55 -3.06
C ASN A 231 19.81 -4.05 -4.49
N ASP A 232 20.48 -2.88 -4.57
CA ASP A 232 20.88 -2.18 -5.80
C ASP A 232 19.73 -1.62 -6.66
N TYR A 233 18.46 -1.80 -6.25
CA TYR A 233 17.31 -1.20 -6.93
C TYR A 233 16.88 0.09 -6.25
N PRO A 234 16.47 1.11 -7.00
CA PRO A 234 16.03 2.37 -6.42
C PRO A 234 14.72 2.18 -5.64
N VAL A 235 14.66 2.77 -4.45
CA VAL A 235 13.40 2.93 -3.71
C VAL A 235 12.64 4.07 -4.35
N ILE A 236 11.54 3.75 -5.03
CA ILE A 236 10.76 4.71 -5.83
C ILE A 236 9.44 5.12 -5.19
N SER A 237 9.01 4.40 -4.17
CA SER A 237 7.80 4.74 -3.44
C SER A 237 7.96 4.57 -1.92
N ILE A 238 7.07 5.21 -1.19
CA ILE A 238 6.92 5.05 0.24
C ILE A 238 5.46 4.77 0.54
N ALA A 239 5.18 3.83 1.46
CA ALA A 239 3.84 3.38 1.81
C ALA A 239 3.02 2.96 0.58
N ALA A 240 3.08 1.70 0.21
CA ALA A 240 2.19 1.15 -0.80
C ALA A 240 0.76 1.02 -0.25
N GLU A 241 -0.22 1.50 -1.01
CA GLU A 241 -1.62 1.24 -0.70
C GLU A 241 -1.91 -0.27 -0.80
N SER A 242 -2.02 -0.93 0.32
CA SER A 242 -2.86 -2.12 0.41
C SER A 242 -3.33 -2.28 1.84
N GLN A 243 -4.55 -2.74 2.04
CA GLN A 243 -5.09 -3.08 3.36
C GLN A 243 -4.22 -4.10 4.14
N ILE A 244 -3.29 -4.75 3.45
CA ILE A 244 -2.38 -5.75 3.98
C ILE A 244 -1.28 -5.12 4.86
N TYR A 245 -0.99 -3.81 4.70
CA TYR A 245 0.17 -3.15 5.33
C TYR A 245 -0.17 -2.22 6.50
N TYR A 246 -1.39 -2.21 7.02
CA TYR A 246 -1.75 -1.37 8.18
C TYR A 246 -0.89 -1.65 9.43
N GLU A 247 -0.37 -2.86 9.57
CA GLU A 247 0.50 -3.22 10.70
C GLU A 247 1.96 -2.81 10.49
N HIS A 248 2.37 -2.55 9.24
CA HIS A 248 3.74 -2.29 8.80
C HIS A 248 3.96 -0.83 8.35
N SER A 249 3.22 0.11 8.90
CA SER A 249 3.33 1.51 8.52
C SER A 249 4.38 2.27 9.33
N PHE A 250 4.77 3.45 8.83
CA PHE A 250 5.58 4.41 9.58
C PHE A 250 4.85 5.03 10.80
N GLN A 251 3.63 4.60 11.12
CA GLN A 251 2.77 5.19 12.16
C GLN A 251 3.34 5.11 13.57
N ASN A 252 4.06 4.05 13.88
CA ASN A 252 4.57 3.79 15.22
C ASN A 252 6.04 4.17 15.40
N THR A 253 6.62 4.88 14.43
CA THR A 253 8.02 5.30 14.54
C THR A 253 8.19 6.42 15.56
N ALA A 254 9.34 6.41 16.25
CA ALA A 254 9.77 7.52 17.10
C ALA A 254 10.33 8.70 16.29
N ALA A 255 10.26 8.66 14.97
CA ALA A 255 10.85 9.63 14.08
C ALA A 255 10.23 11.02 14.27
N LYS A 256 11.09 12.00 14.38
CA LYS A 256 10.73 13.44 14.43
C LYS A 256 10.93 14.10 13.05
N GLU A 257 11.81 13.54 12.24
CA GLU A 257 12.11 13.99 10.89
C GLU A 257 12.12 12.81 9.94
N LEU A 258 11.45 12.97 8.79
CA LEU A 258 11.47 12.06 7.66
C LEU A 258 12.22 12.71 6.50
N VAL A 259 13.17 11.99 5.89
CA VAL A 259 13.95 12.49 4.76
C VAL A 259 13.69 11.64 3.52
N LEU A 260 13.18 12.27 2.48
CA LEU A 260 12.87 11.62 1.20
C LEU A 260 13.98 11.84 0.19
N PRO A 261 14.56 10.78 -0.39
CA PRO A 261 15.58 10.89 -1.43
C PRO A 261 14.98 11.33 -2.78
N ALA A 262 15.86 11.68 -3.72
CA ALA A 262 15.47 12.03 -5.08
C ALA A 262 14.79 10.87 -5.85
N THR A 263 14.98 9.63 -5.41
CA THR A 263 14.45 8.44 -6.09
C THR A 263 12.96 8.20 -5.81
N VAL A 264 12.43 8.64 -4.67
CA VAL A 264 11.01 8.47 -4.31
C VAL A 264 10.14 9.37 -5.17
N LYS A 265 9.23 8.79 -5.95
CA LYS A 265 8.34 9.48 -6.89
C LYS A 265 6.87 9.18 -6.69
N TYR A 266 6.56 8.14 -5.90
CA TYR A 266 5.22 7.60 -5.72
C TYR A 266 4.95 7.28 -4.26
N GLY A 267 3.71 6.99 -3.95
CA GLY A 267 3.32 6.37 -2.69
C GLY A 267 2.66 7.26 -1.69
N ILE A 268 2.51 8.54 -2.04
CA ILE A 268 1.62 9.41 -1.28
C ILE A 268 0.37 9.54 -2.15
N TYR A 269 -0.41 8.46 -2.19
CA TYR A 269 -1.71 8.54 -2.83
C TYR A 269 -2.65 9.32 -1.93
N LEU A 270 -3.07 10.44 -2.44
CA LEU A 270 -4.16 11.24 -1.96
C LEU A 270 -5.44 10.70 -2.60
N SER A 271 -5.96 9.59 -2.13
CA SER A 271 -7.39 9.43 -2.16
C SER A 271 -7.94 10.25 -0.99
N ASP A 272 -9.11 10.86 -1.14
CA ASP A 272 -9.73 11.80 -0.20
C ASP A 272 -9.91 11.28 1.23
N TYR A 273 -9.35 10.13 1.57
CA TYR A 273 -9.57 9.45 2.84
C TYR A 273 -8.32 9.06 3.63
N GLU A 274 -7.09 8.98 3.06
CA GLU A 274 -6.00 8.39 3.86
C GLU A 274 -4.57 8.86 3.50
N ILE A 275 -4.15 9.97 4.09
CA ILE A 275 -2.71 10.19 4.35
C ILE A 275 -2.40 9.59 5.74
N ARG A 276 -2.63 8.30 5.96
CA ARG A 276 -2.37 7.68 7.26
C ARG A 276 -0.94 7.18 7.42
N SER A 277 -0.19 7.06 6.36
CA SER A 277 1.16 6.46 6.35
C SER A 277 2.20 7.24 7.16
N PHE A 278 1.97 8.54 7.41
CA PHE A 278 2.87 9.40 8.19
C PHE A 278 2.26 9.92 9.50
N TYR A 279 1.21 9.30 9.99
CA TYR A 279 0.59 9.66 11.28
C TYR A 279 1.42 9.25 12.50
N SER A 280 2.75 9.30 12.42
CA SER A 280 3.53 9.33 13.65
C SER A 280 3.25 10.64 14.35
N LYS A 281 2.65 10.59 15.54
CA LYS A 281 2.40 11.79 16.38
C LYS A 281 3.68 12.53 16.75
N SER A 282 4.82 11.89 16.62
CA SER A 282 6.15 12.44 16.88
C SER A 282 6.75 13.14 15.66
N LEU A 283 6.30 12.83 14.44
CA LEU A 283 6.86 13.41 13.22
C LEU A 283 6.55 14.91 13.17
N ALA A 284 7.60 15.73 13.19
CA ALA A 284 7.52 17.18 13.22
C ALA A 284 8.03 17.82 11.92
N SER A 285 8.73 17.09 11.06
CA SER A 285 9.16 17.63 9.77
C SER A 285 9.38 16.55 8.72
N ILE A 286 9.18 16.94 7.46
CA ILE A 286 9.54 16.17 6.27
C ILE A 286 10.50 17.01 5.44
N SER A 287 11.64 16.42 5.10
CA SER A 287 12.66 17.01 4.22
C SER A 287 12.73 16.23 2.92
N VAL A 288 12.90 16.91 1.80
CA VAL A 288 12.99 16.29 0.46
C VAL A 288 14.30 16.71 -0.20
N ASP A 289 15.00 15.74 -0.79
CA ASP A 289 16.20 16.01 -1.62
C ASP A 289 15.85 17.04 -2.72
N GLU A 290 16.68 18.06 -2.86
CA GLU A 290 16.44 19.14 -3.83
C GLU A 290 16.33 18.66 -5.29
N ASN A 291 16.96 17.52 -5.61
CA ASN A 291 16.90 16.87 -6.91
C ASN A 291 15.68 15.96 -7.10
N ASN A 292 14.81 15.85 -6.10
CA ASN A 292 13.58 15.07 -6.28
C ASN A 292 12.70 15.72 -7.36
N PRO A 293 12.28 14.96 -8.40
CA PRO A 293 11.55 15.53 -9.52
C PRO A 293 10.06 15.78 -9.27
N VAL A 294 9.50 15.20 -8.21
CA VAL A 294 8.05 15.18 -7.94
C VAL A 294 7.69 15.97 -6.70
N PHE A 295 8.51 15.83 -5.66
CA PHE A 295 8.25 16.41 -4.34
C PHE A 295 9.20 17.53 -3.99
N ALA A 296 8.74 18.42 -3.13
CA ALA A 296 9.51 19.45 -2.45
C ALA A 296 9.08 19.53 -0.98
N SER A 297 9.91 20.12 -0.14
CA SER A 297 9.53 20.44 1.21
C SER A 297 9.73 21.92 1.52
N TYR A 298 8.89 22.47 2.37
CA TYR A 298 9.01 23.81 2.91
C TYR A 298 8.42 23.83 4.32
N ASP A 299 9.16 24.40 5.26
CA ASP A 299 8.77 24.48 6.68
C ASP A 299 8.35 23.14 7.29
N GLY A 300 9.03 22.06 6.89
CA GLY A 300 8.73 20.70 7.35
C GLY A 300 7.51 20.02 6.70
N ILE A 301 6.87 20.66 5.75
CA ILE A 301 5.68 20.18 5.06
C ILE A 301 6.07 19.61 3.70
N LEU A 302 5.38 18.56 3.27
CA LEU A 302 5.57 17.94 1.97
C LEU A 302 4.62 18.54 0.93
N TYR A 303 5.21 19.02 -0.16
CA TYR A 303 4.52 19.62 -1.29
C TYR A 303 4.77 18.89 -2.61
N SER A 304 3.94 19.18 -3.61
CA SER A 304 4.32 18.99 -5.01
C SER A 304 5.57 19.82 -5.34
N LYS A 305 6.32 19.41 -6.38
CA LYS A 305 7.58 20.07 -6.77
C LYS A 305 7.43 21.56 -7.06
N ASP A 306 6.28 21.97 -7.59
CA ASP A 306 5.93 23.34 -7.93
C ASP A 306 5.25 24.10 -6.77
N TYR A 307 5.11 23.47 -5.61
CA TYR A 307 4.42 23.98 -4.41
C TYR A 307 2.92 24.27 -4.60
N SER A 308 2.31 23.79 -5.67
CA SER A 308 0.88 24.03 -5.91
C SER A 308 -0.05 23.18 -5.05
N ARG A 309 0.46 22.08 -4.45
CA ARG A 309 -0.30 21.15 -3.63
C ARG A 309 0.46 20.73 -2.38
N ILE A 310 -0.23 20.63 -1.24
CA ILE A 310 0.25 19.99 -0.02
C ILE A 310 -0.07 18.51 -0.10
N TYR A 311 0.92 17.65 0.14
CA TYR A 311 0.75 16.21 0.22
C TYR A 311 0.68 15.71 1.65
N SER A 312 1.44 16.30 2.57
CA SER A 312 1.40 15.88 3.97
C SER A 312 1.89 16.98 4.90
N VAL A 313 1.16 17.19 5.99
CA VAL A 313 1.57 18.01 7.12
C VAL A 313 1.83 17.07 8.30
N PRO A 314 3.04 17.06 8.89
CA PRO A 314 3.39 16.17 9.99
C PRO A 314 2.52 16.41 11.22
N ALA A 315 2.01 15.34 11.84
CA ALA A 315 1.09 15.45 12.99
C ALA A 315 1.75 15.99 14.27
N GLY A 316 3.07 15.91 14.38
CA GLY A 316 3.86 16.45 15.51
C GLY A 316 4.19 17.93 15.38
N ILE A 317 3.85 18.58 14.26
CA ILE A 317 4.19 20.00 14.04
C ILE A 317 3.34 20.90 14.92
N SER A 318 3.97 21.93 15.53
CA SER A 318 3.28 22.88 16.41
C SER A 318 3.07 24.26 15.79
N GLU A 319 3.87 24.60 14.80
CA GLU A 319 3.78 25.85 14.05
C GLU A 319 3.98 25.55 12.57
N VAL A 320 3.16 26.13 11.72
CA VAL A 320 3.16 25.91 10.26
C VAL A 320 3.10 27.26 9.55
N THR A 321 3.99 27.43 8.57
CA THR A 321 3.90 28.50 7.58
C THR A 321 3.69 27.88 6.21
N LEU A 322 2.51 28.09 5.62
CA LEU A 322 2.19 27.55 4.31
C LEU A 322 2.82 28.36 3.19
N LYS A 323 3.22 27.69 2.11
CA LYS A 323 3.50 28.36 0.82
C LYS A 323 2.20 28.94 0.28
N PRO A 324 2.29 30.00 -0.56
CA PRO A 324 1.11 30.51 -1.26
C PRO A 324 0.47 29.42 -2.14
N MET A 325 -0.83 29.31 -2.02
CA MET A 325 -1.67 28.39 -2.80
C MET A 325 -2.89 29.19 -3.26
N GLU A 326 -3.40 28.96 -4.44
CA GLU A 326 -4.60 29.65 -4.88
C GLU A 326 -5.78 29.30 -3.97
N ILE A 327 -5.92 28.03 -3.69
CA ILE A 327 -6.99 27.46 -2.82
C ILE A 327 -6.34 26.57 -1.77
N LEU A 328 -6.70 26.73 -0.51
CA LEU A 328 -6.44 25.72 0.51
C LEU A 328 -7.61 24.73 0.49
N GLU A 329 -7.35 23.58 -0.10
CA GLU A 329 -8.37 22.57 -0.37
C GLU A 329 -8.89 21.90 0.90
N LYS A 330 -10.09 21.34 0.82
CA LYS A 330 -10.71 20.52 1.86
C LYS A 330 -9.75 19.44 2.37
N ASN A 331 -9.78 19.17 3.68
CA ASN A 331 -8.98 18.16 4.36
C ASN A 331 -7.43 18.36 4.30
N THR A 332 -6.96 19.55 3.96
CA THR A 332 -5.50 19.80 3.86
C THR A 332 -4.79 19.75 5.21
N LEU A 333 -5.38 20.32 6.27
CA LEU A 333 -4.83 20.36 7.63
C LEU A 333 -5.81 19.69 8.58
N THR A 334 -5.79 18.36 8.67
CA THR A 334 -6.74 17.60 9.47
C THR A 334 -6.08 16.85 10.62
N ASN A 335 -6.76 16.81 11.77
CA ASN A 335 -6.35 16.04 12.95
C ASN A 335 -4.94 16.37 13.47
N LEU A 336 -4.48 17.62 13.29
CA LEU A 336 -3.17 18.08 13.74
C LEU A 336 -3.23 18.51 15.22
N SER A 337 -3.25 17.53 16.11
CA SER A 337 -3.46 17.74 17.55
C SER A 337 -2.35 18.57 18.22
N ASN A 338 -1.18 18.72 17.60
CA ASN A 338 -0.09 19.53 18.13
C ASN A 338 -0.04 20.95 17.55
N LEU A 339 -0.80 21.24 16.50
CA LEU A 339 -0.77 22.53 15.81
C LEU A 339 -1.36 23.63 16.68
N ARG A 340 -0.54 24.67 16.96
CA ARG A 340 -0.91 25.86 17.74
C ARG A 340 -0.94 27.13 16.90
N ILE A 341 -0.04 27.24 15.94
CA ILE A 341 0.14 28.44 15.13
C ILE A 341 0.10 28.07 13.66
N LEU A 342 -0.85 28.65 12.94
CA LEU A 342 -0.98 28.50 11.50
C LEU A 342 -0.77 29.86 10.81
N LYS A 343 0.14 29.91 9.85
CA LYS A 343 0.34 31.05 8.97
C LYS A 343 0.00 30.67 7.54
N ILE A 344 -1.10 31.21 7.04
CA ILE A 344 -1.52 31.02 5.63
C ILE A 344 -0.56 31.79 4.73
N GLY A 345 -0.14 31.19 3.61
CA GLY A 345 0.78 31.81 2.67
C GLY A 345 0.18 33.02 1.94
N GLU A 346 0.98 34.10 1.84
CA GLU A 346 0.58 35.29 1.07
C GLU A 346 0.38 34.93 -0.41
N GLY A 347 -0.80 35.22 -0.94
CA GLY A 347 -1.23 34.83 -2.29
C GLY A 347 -2.35 33.79 -2.32
N THR A 348 -2.63 33.13 -1.17
CA THR A 348 -3.81 32.27 -1.03
C THR A 348 -5.07 33.10 -1.15
N LYS A 349 -6.04 32.63 -1.91
CA LYS A 349 -7.30 33.34 -2.23
C LYS A 349 -8.50 32.79 -1.46
N GLU A 350 -8.50 31.49 -1.26
CA GLU A 350 -9.68 30.78 -0.76
C GLU A 350 -9.27 29.71 0.26
N LEU A 351 -10.06 29.60 1.34
CA LEU A 351 -10.03 28.49 2.28
C LEU A 351 -11.35 27.73 2.10
N GLU A 352 -11.26 26.48 1.65
CA GLU A 352 -12.44 25.64 1.45
C GLU A 352 -13.03 25.14 2.78
N GLU A 353 -14.23 24.59 2.72
CA GLU A 353 -14.87 23.84 3.80
C GLU A 353 -13.93 22.74 4.30
N ASP A 354 -13.83 22.56 5.62
CA ASP A 354 -12.96 21.57 6.28
C ASP A 354 -11.46 21.64 5.86
N ALA A 355 -10.99 22.77 5.32
CA ALA A 355 -9.59 22.96 4.96
C ALA A 355 -8.67 22.83 6.18
N ILE A 356 -9.13 23.24 7.34
CA ILE A 356 -8.49 23.10 8.66
C ILE A 356 -9.50 22.40 9.59
N GLU A 357 -9.30 21.11 9.83
CA GLU A 357 -10.27 20.29 10.54
C GLU A 357 -9.66 19.60 11.77
N ASN A 358 -10.40 19.60 12.88
CA ASN A 358 -10.03 18.89 14.12
C ASN A 358 -8.61 19.24 14.64
N CYS A 359 -8.19 20.52 14.52
CA CYS A 359 -6.94 21.02 15.08
C CYS A 359 -7.20 21.51 16.51
N GLU A 360 -7.38 20.58 17.45
CA GLU A 360 -7.91 20.81 18.81
C GLU A 360 -7.12 21.80 19.68
N HIS A 361 -5.84 22.06 19.34
CA HIS A 361 -4.97 22.98 20.10
C HIS A 361 -4.58 24.23 19.32
N LEU A 362 -5.32 24.56 18.24
CA LEU A 362 -5.06 25.76 17.45
C LEU A 362 -5.30 27.01 18.31
N GLU A 363 -4.28 27.86 18.43
CA GLU A 363 -4.29 29.08 19.25
C GLU A 363 -4.29 30.35 18.39
N LYS A 364 -3.58 30.33 17.26
CA LYS A 364 -3.38 31.51 16.42
C LYS A 364 -3.39 31.13 14.94
N VAL A 365 -4.11 31.96 14.16
CA VAL A 365 -4.13 31.87 12.70
C VAL A 365 -3.78 33.23 12.11
N TYR A 366 -2.80 33.27 11.20
CA TYR A 366 -2.44 34.45 10.44
C TYR A 366 -3.00 34.30 9.03
N ILE A 367 -3.95 35.17 8.69
CA ILE A 367 -4.66 35.17 7.39
C ILE A 367 -4.16 36.39 6.60
N PRO A 368 -3.52 36.20 5.43
CA PRO A 368 -3.01 37.30 4.61
C PRO A 368 -4.13 38.04 3.90
N ASP A 369 -3.86 39.28 3.48
CA ASP A 369 -4.84 40.14 2.78
C ASP A 369 -5.25 39.56 1.41
N SER A 370 -4.50 38.62 0.91
CA SER A 370 -4.82 37.94 -0.36
C SER A 370 -6.03 36.99 -0.26
N VAL A 371 -6.39 36.54 0.95
CA VAL A 371 -7.56 35.69 1.18
C VAL A 371 -8.84 36.52 1.07
N THR A 372 -9.66 36.16 0.10
CA THR A 372 -10.92 36.85 -0.19
C THR A 372 -12.14 36.02 0.14
N THR A 373 -11.95 34.71 0.31
CA THR A 373 -13.02 33.75 0.59
C THR A 373 -12.60 32.79 1.69
N ILE A 374 -13.43 32.68 2.73
CA ILE A 374 -13.32 31.67 3.78
C ILE A 374 -14.68 30.96 3.82
N ALA A 375 -14.67 29.66 3.60
CA ALA A 375 -15.90 28.89 3.54
C ALA A 375 -16.66 28.95 4.86
N TYR A 376 -17.92 29.37 4.78
CA TYR A 376 -18.89 29.31 5.84
C TYR A 376 -20.29 29.22 5.21
N GLU A 377 -20.96 28.11 5.43
CA GLU A 377 -22.33 27.89 4.98
C GLU A 377 -23.13 27.20 6.10
N GLU A 378 -24.33 27.66 6.35
CA GLU A 378 -25.28 27.01 7.22
C GLU A 378 -26.46 26.49 6.38
N SER A 379 -26.56 25.14 6.26
CA SER A 379 -27.59 24.52 5.43
C SER A 379 -28.16 23.28 6.12
N ASN A 380 -29.50 23.20 6.15
CA ASN A 380 -30.24 22.06 6.73
C ASN A 380 -29.87 21.71 8.18
N GLY A 381 -29.47 22.71 8.98
CA GLY A 381 -29.04 22.54 10.38
C GLY A 381 -27.60 22.02 10.54
N ASN A 382 -26.83 21.94 9.46
CA ASN A 382 -25.40 21.70 9.49
C ASN A 382 -24.63 22.97 9.19
N VAL A 383 -23.46 23.11 9.81
CA VAL A 383 -22.50 24.20 9.55
C VAL A 383 -21.34 23.61 8.77
N TYR A 384 -21.00 24.24 7.67
CA TYR A 384 -19.88 23.91 6.80
C TYR A 384 -18.91 25.08 6.84
N GLU A 385 -17.77 24.90 7.48
CA GLU A 385 -16.81 25.97 7.72
C GLU A 385 -15.36 25.52 7.50
N ALA A 386 -14.48 26.47 7.17
CA ALA A 386 -13.08 26.19 6.90
C ALA A 386 -12.31 25.66 8.14
N PHE A 387 -12.76 25.99 9.37
CA PHE A 387 -12.11 25.62 10.64
C PHE A 387 -12.95 24.62 11.45
N ASN A 388 -13.52 23.66 10.83
CA ASN A 388 -14.43 22.70 11.47
C ASN A 388 -13.72 21.92 12.60
N GLY A 389 -14.39 21.79 13.76
CA GLY A 389 -13.85 21.04 14.90
C GLY A 389 -12.62 21.68 15.56
N CYS A 390 -12.22 22.90 15.20
CA CYS A 390 -11.17 23.67 15.87
C CYS A 390 -11.73 24.39 17.12
N PRO A 391 -10.85 24.83 18.08
CA PRO A 391 -11.29 25.58 19.26
C PRO A 391 -11.97 26.90 18.87
N ASN A 392 -13.11 27.22 19.46
CA ASN A 392 -13.85 28.46 19.18
C ASN A 392 -13.13 29.75 19.67
N ASN A 393 -11.99 29.66 20.31
CA ASN A 393 -11.27 30.76 20.95
C ASN A 393 -9.85 31.01 20.41
N PHE A 394 -9.51 30.43 19.26
CA PHE A 394 -8.24 30.82 18.61
C PHE A 394 -8.29 32.28 18.14
N VAL A 395 -7.11 32.91 18.07
CA VAL A 395 -6.99 34.33 17.68
C VAL A 395 -6.64 34.43 16.20
N VAL A 396 -7.46 35.14 15.44
CA VAL A 396 -7.17 35.48 14.05
C VAL A 396 -6.41 36.78 13.96
N TYR A 397 -5.32 36.76 13.22
CA TYR A 397 -4.54 37.94 12.84
C TYR A 397 -4.74 38.22 11.35
N ALA A 398 -5.42 39.31 11.05
CA ALA A 398 -5.73 39.74 9.69
C ALA A 398 -5.75 41.27 9.61
N SER A 399 -5.62 41.83 8.41
CA SER A 399 -5.76 43.27 8.25
C SER A 399 -7.21 43.72 8.41
N ALA A 400 -7.40 44.94 8.90
CA ALA A 400 -8.75 45.50 9.04
C ALA A 400 -9.48 45.59 7.69
N GLY A 401 -10.60 44.92 7.58
CA GLY A 401 -11.42 44.90 6.35
C GLY A 401 -11.06 43.76 5.38
N SER A 402 -10.16 42.84 5.73
CA SER A 402 -9.94 41.59 5.02
C SER A 402 -11.07 40.57 5.31
N ALA A 403 -11.05 39.41 4.63
CA ALA A 403 -12.01 38.32 4.86
C ALA A 403 -11.77 37.57 6.19
N GLY A 404 -10.59 37.78 6.83
CA GLY A 404 -10.23 37.11 8.09
C GLY A 404 -10.78 37.76 9.35
#